data_20e04f31c904c5cf31c967fc2c7d92c3
#
_entry.id   20e04f31c904c5cf31c967fc2c7d92c3
#
_cell.length_a   1.000
_cell.length_b   1.000
_cell.length_c   1.000
_cell.angle_alpha   90.00
_cell.angle_beta   90.00
_cell.angle_gamma   90.00
#
_symmetry.space_group_name_H-M   'P 1'
#
loop_
_entity.id
_entity.type
_entity.pdbx_description
1 polymer ?
#
loop_
_entity_poly.entity_id
_entity_poly.type
_entity_poly.pdbx_seq_one_letter_code
_entity_poly.pdbx_strand_id
1 'polypeptide(L)'
;MNTQVDLLASYWTLAVGAVPHTGPEYSSVDFRIRVEQAAKAGFTGMGLWHADLEYTQRRYSLAEMNKILKDNGIRHVELEFLTGWFNDGAEKAQSDLTKQLLFDAAAALGARAIKVGDFSNQKCPFPKLIERFAGLCREAEAYGTRIAFEMMPFSIISSLENALALAKGADAKNGGIFFDLWHVVKLDIPYDSVASFPAEYRIGMEINDGFSREHSMPDMVEETTGHRQLCGEGEFDVKGFVSKIRAAGWTGPWGIEVLNKKLRQEDIHTLAPKVYRTTIAQFAS
;
A
#
# COMPACT_ATOMS: atom_id res chain seq x y z
N MET A 1 -14.24 18.04 17.30
CA MET A 1 -12.77 18.12 17.13
C MET A 1 -12.49 17.82 15.66
N ASN A 2 -11.97 18.82 14.93
CA ASN A 2 -11.64 18.64 13.51
C ASN A 2 -10.27 17.91 13.46
N THR A 3 -10.29 16.59 13.57
CA THR A 3 -9.05 15.80 13.42
C THR A 3 -8.67 15.83 11.95
N GLN A 4 -7.62 16.55 11.65
CA GLN A 4 -7.03 16.59 10.32
C GLN A 4 -6.77 15.15 9.86
N VAL A 5 -7.28 14.77 8.70
CA VAL A 5 -7.08 13.45 8.12
C VAL A 5 -5.72 13.41 7.46
N ASP A 6 -4.87 12.46 7.85
CA ASP A 6 -3.61 12.20 7.19
C ASP A 6 -3.83 11.32 5.96
N LEU A 7 -3.57 11.86 4.77
CA LEU A 7 -3.64 11.15 3.50
C LEU A 7 -2.23 10.84 2.99
N LEU A 8 -2.05 9.59 2.55
CA LEU A 8 -0.81 9.06 1.99
C LEU A 8 -1.05 8.67 0.53
N ALA A 9 -0.33 9.28 -0.39
CA ALA A 9 -0.35 8.83 -1.79
C ALA A 9 0.50 7.57 -1.92
N SER A 10 -0.12 6.38 -2.04
CA SER A 10 0.58 5.13 -2.35
C SER A 10 1.26 5.24 -3.70
N TYR A 11 2.32 4.50 -3.92
CA TYR A 11 3.24 4.72 -5.04
C TYR A 11 2.52 4.90 -6.37
N TRP A 12 1.67 3.94 -6.74
CA TRP A 12 1.05 3.88 -8.06
C TRP A 12 0.11 5.05 -8.37
N THR A 13 -0.36 5.75 -7.36
CA THR A 13 -1.29 6.88 -7.50
C THR A 13 -0.65 8.10 -8.16
N LEU A 14 0.61 8.37 -7.86
CA LEU A 14 1.36 9.50 -8.40
C LEU A 14 2.58 9.08 -9.23
N ALA A 15 2.68 7.81 -9.59
CA ALA A 15 3.77 7.25 -10.39
C ALA A 15 3.55 7.48 -11.89
N VAL A 16 3.53 8.76 -12.30
CA VAL A 16 3.34 9.15 -13.70
C VAL A 16 4.34 8.42 -14.61
N GLY A 17 3.82 7.80 -15.67
CA GLY A 17 4.59 7.05 -16.66
C GLY A 17 5.00 5.64 -16.23
N ALA A 18 4.84 5.26 -14.96
CA ALA A 18 5.14 3.91 -14.52
C ALA A 18 4.07 2.91 -14.98
N VAL A 19 4.50 1.70 -15.37
CA VAL A 19 3.60 0.66 -15.91
C VAL A 19 3.85 -0.66 -15.17
N PRO A 20 2.86 -1.14 -14.38
CA PRO A 20 3.02 -2.39 -13.63
C PRO A 20 3.28 -3.58 -14.57
N HIS A 21 4.18 -4.46 -14.18
CA HIS A 21 4.51 -5.75 -14.78
C HIS A 21 5.01 -5.74 -16.24
N THR A 22 4.52 -4.83 -17.09
CA THR A 22 4.78 -4.87 -18.55
C THR A 22 5.68 -3.75 -19.06
N GLY A 23 6.07 -2.83 -18.20
CA GLY A 23 6.90 -1.69 -18.54
C GLY A 23 7.81 -1.25 -17.38
N PRO A 24 8.39 -0.06 -17.46
CA PRO A 24 9.18 0.48 -16.37
C PRO A 24 8.30 0.74 -15.15
N GLU A 25 8.64 0.11 -14.02
CA GLU A 25 7.93 0.29 -12.75
C GLU A 25 8.48 1.48 -11.94
N TYR A 26 9.14 2.41 -12.58
CA TYR A 26 9.60 3.66 -12.00
C TYR A 26 8.97 4.86 -12.71
N SER A 27 8.73 5.93 -11.95
CA SER A 27 8.11 7.14 -12.48
C SER A 27 9.04 7.89 -13.44
N SER A 28 8.45 8.45 -14.49
CA SER A 28 9.14 9.40 -15.38
C SER A 28 9.33 10.79 -14.75
N VAL A 29 8.63 11.07 -13.64
CA VAL A 29 8.73 12.33 -12.90
C VAL A 29 9.73 12.20 -11.78
N ASP A 30 10.65 13.16 -11.70
CA ASP A 30 11.67 13.23 -10.66
C ASP A 30 11.08 13.11 -9.24
N PHE A 31 11.77 12.39 -8.35
CA PHE A 31 11.32 12.15 -6.99
C PHE A 31 10.99 13.43 -6.22
N ARG A 32 11.86 14.46 -6.30
CA ARG A 32 11.64 15.75 -5.64
C ARG A 32 10.35 16.41 -6.11
N ILE A 33 10.10 16.42 -7.42
CA ILE A 33 8.88 17.00 -8.00
C ILE A 33 7.64 16.25 -7.50
N ARG A 34 7.67 14.91 -7.46
CA ARG A 34 6.55 14.11 -6.93
C ARG A 34 6.26 14.44 -5.48
N VAL A 35 7.28 14.54 -4.64
CA VAL A 35 7.14 14.91 -3.21
C VAL A 35 6.56 16.32 -3.06
N GLU A 36 7.10 17.30 -3.79
CA GLU A 36 6.63 18.68 -3.75
C GLU A 36 5.17 18.81 -4.19
N GLN A 37 4.76 18.10 -5.26
CA GLN A 37 3.39 18.15 -5.74
C GLN A 37 2.41 17.41 -4.82
N ALA A 38 2.80 16.28 -4.23
CA ALA A 38 2.02 15.60 -3.22
C ALA A 38 1.79 16.50 -1.99
N ALA A 39 2.85 17.07 -1.45
CA ALA A 39 2.77 17.98 -0.30
C ALA A 39 1.92 19.23 -0.60
N LYS A 40 2.12 19.85 -1.77
CA LYS A 40 1.34 21.00 -2.22
C LYS A 40 -0.15 20.68 -2.38
N ALA A 41 -0.49 19.47 -2.77
CA ALA A 41 -1.87 19.00 -2.86
C ALA A 41 -2.52 18.80 -1.48
N GLY A 42 -1.72 18.56 -0.42
CA GLY A 42 -2.17 18.34 0.95
C GLY A 42 -1.86 16.94 1.51
N PHE A 43 -1.19 16.08 0.76
CA PHE A 43 -0.74 14.78 1.27
C PHE A 43 0.31 14.95 2.37
N THR A 44 0.22 14.12 3.39
CA THR A 44 1.16 14.07 4.51
C THR A 44 1.98 12.78 4.52
N GLY A 45 1.75 11.91 3.55
CA GLY A 45 2.48 10.67 3.37
C GLY A 45 2.65 10.26 1.92
N MET A 46 3.63 9.38 1.67
CA MET A 46 3.91 8.80 0.36
C MET A 46 4.29 7.32 0.47
N GLY A 47 3.81 6.53 -0.49
CA GLY A 47 4.28 5.18 -0.77
C GLY A 47 5.45 5.19 -1.75
N LEU A 48 6.39 4.26 -1.60
CA LEU A 48 7.55 4.09 -2.49
C LEU A 48 7.67 2.63 -2.90
N TRP A 49 7.66 2.39 -4.21
CA TRP A 49 7.83 1.08 -4.81
C TRP A 49 9.32 0.69 -4.92
N HIS A 50 9.65 -0.55 -4.68
CA HIS A 50 11.06 -1.00 -4.65
C HIS A 50 11.85 -0.70 -5.92
N ALA A 51 11.26 -0.90 -7.11
CA ALA A 51 11.95 -0.62 -8.36
C ALA A 51 12.14 0.89 -8.61
N ASP A 52 11.20 1.74 -8.17
CA ASP A 52 11.35 3.20 -8.21
C ASP A 52 12.37 3.69 -7.17
N LEU A 53 12.45 3.05 -6.02
CA LEU A 53 13.50 3.30 -5.02
C LEU A 53 14.89 3.04 -5.60
N GLU A 54 15.09 1.89 -6.22
CA GLU A 54 16.35 1.53 -6.87
C GLU A 54 16.72 2.53 -7.98
N TYR A 55 15.73 2.91 -8.81
CA TYR A 55 15.91 3.90 -9.85
C TYR A 55 16.26 5.29 -9.28
N THR A 56 15.53 5.72 -8.27
CA THR A 56 15.71 7.02 -7.60
C THR A 56 17.07 7.13 -6.92
N GLN A 57 17.58 6.04 -6.33
CA GLN A 57 18.89 6.00 -5.69
C GLN A 57 20.08 6.17 -6.65
N ARG A 58 19.84 6.09 -7.96
CA ARG A 58 20.88 6.48 -8.96
C ARG A 58 21.17 7.98 -8.94
N ARG A 59 20.27 8.79 -8.39
CA ARG A 59 20.36 10.25 -8.33
C ARG A 59 20.40 10.82 -6.92
N TYR A 60 19.68 10.22 -5.99
CA TYR A 60 19.55 10.68 -4.62
C TYR A 60 20.00 9.58 -3.64
N SER A 61 20.83 9.92 -2.67
CA SER A 61 21.03 9.05 -1.52
C SER A 61 19.76 8.97 -0.67
N LEU A 62 19.62 7.92 0.14
CA LEU A 62 18.50 7.80 1.08
C LEU A 62 18.42 8.98 2.06
N ALA A 63 19.57 9.54 2.46
CA ALA A 63 19.62 10.73 3.30
C ALA A 63 19.04 11.96 2.60
N GLU A 64 19.34 12.16 1.31
CA GLU A 64 18.77 13.25 0.52
C GLU A 64 17.27 13.04 0.29
N MET A 65 16.84 11.81 0.03
CA MET A 65 15.41 11.48 -0.08
C MET A 65 14.66 11.79 1.21
N ASN A 66 15.22 11.38 2.36
CA ASN A 66 14.64 11.69 3.68
C ASN A 66 14.55 13.20 3.92
N LYS A 67 15.60 13.95 3.55
CA LYS A 67 15.59 15.42 3.65
C LYS A 67 14.48 16.02 2.78
N ILE A 68 14.33 15.58 1.53
CA ILE A 68 13.29 16.06 0.62
C ILE A 68 11.90 15.80 1.21
N LEU A 69 11.64 14.60 1.72
CA LEU A 69 10.37 14.24 2.36
C LEU A 69 10.07 15.17 3.56
N LYS A 70 11.03 15.32 4.46
CA LYS A 70 10.88 16.15 5.67
C LYS A 70 10.70 17.64 5.38
N ASP A 71 11.48 18.17 4.45
CA ASP A 71 11.39 19.60 4.05
C ASP A 71 10.01 19.93 3.47
N ASN A 72 9.33 18.95 2.90
CA ASN A 72 7.99 19.09 2.35
C ASN A 72 6.86 18.64 3.30
N GLY A 73 7.17 18.32 4.55
CA GLY A 73 6.16 17.94 5.55
C GLY A 73 5.55 16.55 5.35
N ILE A 74 6.20 15.67 4.56
CA ILE A 74 5.80 14.26 4.45
C ILE A 74 6.24 13.54 5.71
N ARG A 75 5.27 13.07 6.49
CA ARG A 75 5.47 12.44 7.81
C ARG A 75 5.33 10.94 7.79
N HIS A 76 4.58 10.41 6.83
CA HIS A 76 4.28 8.98 6.71
C HIS A 76 4.89 8.43 5.44
N VAL A 77 5.75 7.42 5.58
CA VAL A 77 6.32 6.69 4.45
C VAL A 77 5.89 5.23 4.57
N GLU A 78 5.43 4.66 3.48
CA GLU A 78 5.19 3.22 3.32
C GLU A 78 6.01 2.71 2.15
N LEU A 79 6.53 1.50 2.30
CA LEU A 79 7.36 0.88 1.26
C LEU A 79 6.63 -0.32 0.68
N GLU A 80 6.80 -0.53 -0.59
CA GLU A 80 6.14 -1.58 -1.36
C GLU A 80 7.03 -2.05 -2.51
N PHE A 81 7.00 -3.27 -2.92
CA PHE A 81 6.24 -4.38 -2.42
C PHE A 81 7.18 -5.61 -2.33
N LEU A 82 7.11 -6.39 -1.26
CA LEU A 82 7.93 -7.59 -1.12
C LEU A 82 7.12 -8.85 -1.44
N THR A 83 7.50 -9.55 -2.49
CA THR A 83 6.98 -10.86 -2.86
C THR A 83 8.04 -11.95 -2.67
N GLY A 84 7.62 -13.23 -2.75
CA GLY A 84 8.57 -14.37 -2.72
C GLY A 84 9.25 -14.61 -1.37
N TRP A 85 8.94 -13.85 -0.33
CA TRP A 85 9.55 -13.92 1.00
C TRP A 85 9.35 -15.27 1.71
N PHE A 86 8.31 -16.03 1.35
CA PHE A 86 8.00 -17.36 1.91
C PHE A 86 8.52 -18.52 1.05
N ASN A 87 9.09 -18.25 -0.12
CA ASN A 87 9.62 -19.24 -1.03
C ASN A 87 10.98 -19.81 -0.56
N ASP A 88 11.53 -20.73 -1.33
CA ASP A 88 12.86 -21.29 -1.14
C ASP A 88 13.70 -21.07 -2.41
N GLY A 89 14.99 -21.41 -2.34
CA GLY A 89 15.88 -21.40 -3.50
C GLY A 89 16.08 -20.04 -4.16
N ALA A 90 16.06 -19.99 -5.50
CA ALA A 90 16.36 -18.80 -6.28
C ALA A 90 15.34 -17.67 -6.08
N GLU A 91 14.07 -17.99 -5.96
CA GLU A 91 13.02 -16.99 -5.72
C GLU A 91 13.18 -16.30 -4.35
N LYS A 92 13.53 -17.08 -3.33
CA LYS A 92 13.86 -16.52 -2.01
C LYS A 92 15.10 -15.63 -2.07
N ALA A 93 16.14 -16.05 -2.77
CA ALA A 93 17.35 -15.25 -2.93
C ALA A 93 17.07 -13.90 -3.61
N GLN A 94 16.22 -13.89 -4.63
CA GLN A 94 15.80 -12.64 -5.28
C GLN A 94 14.96 -11.77 -4.34
N SER A 95 14.03 -12.38 -3.61
CA SER A 95 13.23 -11.69 -2.59
C SER A 95 14.11 -11.07 -1.49
N ASP A 96 15.20 -11.75 -1.10
CA ASP A 96 16.12 -11.25 -0.08
C ASP A 96 16.89 -9.99 -0.53
N LEU A 97 17.18 -9.84 -1.82
CA LEU A 97 17.76 -8.59 -2.36
C LEU A 97 16.76 -7.44 -2.25
N THR A 98 15.52 -7.67 -2.67
CA THR A 98 14.45 -6.66 -2.53
C THR A 98 14.17 -6.34 -1.07
N LYS A 99 14.16 -7.35 -0.19
CA LYS A 99 13.99 -7.18 1.25
C LYS A 99 15.05 -6.27 1.84
N GLN A 100 16.32 -6.49 1.50
CA GLN A 100 17.42 -5.66 2.01
C GLN A 100 17.29 -4.20 1.56
N LEU A 101 16.97 -3.98 0.28
CA LEU A 101 16.69 -2.63 -0.24
C LEU A 101 15.58 -1.92 0.55
N LEU A 102 14.46 -2.62 0.78
CA LEU A 102 13.32 -2.08 1.51
C LEU A 102 13.64 -1.84 2.99
N PHE A 103 14.40 -2.72 3.63
CA PHE A 103 14.82 -2.56 5.02
C PHE A 103 15.76 -1.37 5.21
N ASP A 104 16.76 -1.21 4.35
CA ASP A 104 17.68 -0.07 4.39
C ASP A 104 16.93 1.24 4.17
N ALA A 105 16.01 1.26 3.21
CA ALA A 105 15.14 2.40 2.97
C ALA A 105 14.21 2.67 4.16
N ALA A 106 13.65 1.64 4.79
CA ALA A 106 12.78 1.80 5.95
C ALA A 106 13.49 2.47 7.11
N ALA A 107 14.71 2.03 7.44
CA ALA A 107 15.52 2.64 8.49
C ALA A 107 15.88 4.11 8.16
N ALA A 108 16.29 4.37 6.92
CA ALA A 108 16.75 5.70 6.51
C ALA A 108 15.62 6.72 6.38
N LEU A 109 14.46 6.30 5.89
CA LEU A 109 13.30 7.17 5.62
C LEU A 109 12.30 7.20 6.79
N GLY A 110 12.45 6.34 7.79
CA GLY A 110 11.51 6.19 8.88
C GLY A 110 10.17 5.61 8.42
N ALA A 111 10.22 4.61 7.52
CA ALA A 111 9.00 4.03 6.98
C ALA A 111 8.20 3.28 8.07
N ARG A 112 6.90 3.57 8.14
CA ARG A 112 5.99 3.01 9.13
C ARG A 112 5.64 1.54 8.89
N ALA A 113 5.71 1.11 7.64
CA ALA A 113 5.43 -0.26 7.24
C ALA A 113 6.05 -0.59 5.87
N ILE A 114 6.32 -1.88 5.67
CA ILE A 114 6.60 -2.48 4.37
C ILE A 114 5.42 -3.39 4.03
N LYS A 115 4.80 -3.15 2.86
CA LYS A 115 3.75 -4.02 2.32
C LYS A 115 4.38 -5.29 1.73
N VAL A 116 3.83 -6.43 2.09
CA VAL A 116 4.25 -7.75 1.61
C VAL A 116 3.03 -8.57 1.17
N GLY A 117 3.20 -9.44 0.21
CA GLY A 117 2.10 -10.29 -0.25
C GLY A 117 2.55 -11.27 -1.33
N ASP A 118 1.57 -11.67 -2.13
CA ASP A 118 1.73 -12.61 -3.22
C ASP A 118 0.74 -12.28 -4.34
N PHE A 119 1.20 -12.25 -5.57
CA PHE A 119 0.38 -11.98 -6.76
C PHE A 119 0.06 -13.22 -7.58
N SER A 120 0.49 -14.41 -7.16
CA SER A 120 0.48 -15.61 -7.97
C SER A 120 -0.27 -16.78 -7.33
N ASN A 121 -0.88 -16.58 -6.17
CA ASN A 121 -1.54 -17.64 -5.39
C ASN A 121 -0.64 -18.89 -5.25
N GLN A 122 0.64 -18.67 -4.96
CA GLN A 122 1.61 -19.74 -4.79
C GLN A 122 1.24 -20.61 -3.59
N LYS A 123 1.39 -21.91 -3.75
CA LYS A 123 1.09 -22.84 -2.65
C LYS A 123 2.24 -22.86 -1.64
N CYS A 124 1.90 -22.58 -0.39
CA CYS A 124 2.79 -22.73 0.75
C CYS A 124 2.01 -23.39 1.91
N PRO A 125 2.57 -24.41 2.59
CA PRO A 125 1.95 -24.92 3.81
C PRO A 125 1.75 -23.79 4.83
N PHE A 126 0.54 -23.68 5.37
CA PHE A 126 0.18 -22.55 6.23
C PHE A 126 1.09 -22.39 7.47
N PRO A 127 1.52 -23.47 8.17
CA PRO A 127 2.49 -23.35 9.25
C PRO A 127 3.83 -22.75 8.80
N LYS A 128 4.32 -23.10 7.60
CA LYS A 128 5.53 -22.52 7.03
C LYS A 128 5.34 -21.04 6.69
N LEU A 129 4.18 -20.67 6.16
CA LEU A 129 3.86 -19.27 5.87
C LEU A 129 3.89 -18.41 7.16
N ILE A 130 3.30 -18.91 8.25
CA ILE A 130 3.35 -18.27 9.57
C ILE A 130 4.78 -18.12 10.07
N GLU A 131 5.59 -19.18 10.01
CA GLU A 131 7.00 -19.16 10.43
C GLU A 131 7.80 -18.12 9.66
N ARG A 132 7.63 -18.08 8.33
CA ARG A 132 8.31 -17.13 7.44
C ARG A 132 7.87 -15.69 7.70
N PHE A 133 6.58 -15.46 7.93
CA PHE A 133 6.05 -14.15 8.28
C PHE A 133 6.59 -13.67 9.64
N ALA A 134 6.60 -14.53 10.65
CA ALA A 134 7.18 -14.23 11.96
C ALA A 134 8.68 -13.92 11.86
N GLY A 135 9.42 -14.68 11.03
CA GLY A 135 10.83 -14.43 10.73
C GLY A 135 11.06 -13.05 10.13
N LEU A 136 10.27 -12.71 9.11
CA LEU A 136 10.34 -11.41 8.44
C LEU A 136 10.03 -10.25 9.40
N CYS A 137 9.04 -10.40 10.28
CA CYS A 137 8.71 -9.42 11.31
C CYS A 137 9.88 -9.20 12.28
N ARG A 138 10.51 -10.30 12.75
CA ARG A 138 11.70 -10.20 13.65
C ARG A 138 12.86 -9.47 12.97
N GLU A 139 13.13 -9.75 11.69
CA GLU A 139 14.16 -9.03 10.95
C GLU A 139 13.83 -7.53 10.83
N ALA A 140 12.59 -7.19 10.49
CA ALA A 140 12.12 -5.81 10.33
C ALA A 140 12.21 -4.97 11.63
N GLU A 141 12.15 -5.60 12.80
CA GLU A 141 12.25 -4.91 14.08
C GLU A 141 13.57 -4.14 14.23
N ALA A 142 14.67 -4.71 13.74
CA ALA A 142 15.99 -4.06 13.74
C ALA A 142 16.05 -2.78 12.88
N TYR A 143 15.13 -2.63 11.93
CA TYR A 143 15.02 -1.48 11.03
C TYR A 143 13.92 -0.50 11.46
N GLY A 144 13.26 -0.75 12.60
CA GLY A 144 12.25 0.13 13.17
C GLY A 144 10.96 0.21 12.36
N THR A 145 10.63 -0.82 11.56
CA THR A 145 9.47 -0.85 10.68
C THR A 145 8.54 -2.04 10.98
N ARG A 146 7.34 -1.99 10.43
CA ARG A 146 6.34 -3.05 10.53
C ARG A 146 6.22 -3.81 9.22
N ILE A 147 5.76 -5.04 9.30
CA ILE A 147 5.42 -5.86 8.12
C ILE A 147 3.91 -5.96 8.03
N ALA A 148 3.38 -5.52 6.90
CA ALA A 148 1.95 -5.50 6.63
C ALA A 148 1.62 -6.43 5.46
N PHE A 149 0.98 -7.57 5.75
CA PHE A 149 0.54 -8.48 4.69
C PHE A 149 -0.71 -7.90 4.02
N GLU A 150 -0.63 -7.68 2.72
CA GLU A 150 -1.75 -7.23 1.91
C GLU A 150 -2.54 -8.41 1.36
N MET A 151 -3.79 -8.50 1.77
CA MET A 151 -4.72 -9.55 1.37
C MET A 151 -5.37 -9.22 0.02
N MET A 152 -5.34 -10.16 -0.93
CA MET A 152 -5.82 -9.94 -2.30
C MET A 152 -6.60 -11.14 -2.83
N PRO A 153 -7.52 -10.97 -3.80
CA PRO A 153 -8.27 -12.08 -4.40
C PRO A 153 -7.42 -13.17 -5.04
N PHE A 154 -6.26 -12.80 -5.53
CA PHE A 154 -5.31 -13.68 -6.22
C PHE A 154 -4.05 -14.00 -5.40
N SER A 155 -4.09 -13.73 -4.10
CA SER A 155 -3.01 -14.02 -3.14
C SER A 155 -3.25 -15.32 -2.40
N ILE A 156 -2.19 -15.90 -1.85
CA ILE A 156 -2.24 -17.05 -0.94
C ILE A 156 -3.13 -16.79 0.29
N ILE A 157 -3.29 -15.54 0.71
CA ILE A 157 -4.22 -15.10 1.74
C ILE A 157 -5.30 -14.23 1.09
N SER A 158 -6.50 -14.81 0.98
CA SER A 158 -7.67 -14.19 0.35
C SER A 158 -8.92 -14.25 1.23
N SER A 159 -8.77 -14.41 2.55
CA SER A 159 -9.87 -14.38 3.51
C SER A 159 -9.45 -13.76 4.83
N LEU A 160 -10.39 -13.12 5.54
CA LEU A 160 -10.14 -12.54 6.87
C LEU A 160 -9.73 -13.60 7.90
N GLU A 161 -10.27 -14.81 7.78
CA GLU A 161 -9.93 -15.91 8.67
C GLU A 161 -8.45 -16.28 8.57
N ASN A 162 -7.96 -16.48 7.33
CA ASN A 162 -6.57 -16.81 7.10
C ASN A 162 -5.63 -15.62 7.42
N ALA A 163 -6.05 -14.39 7.13
CA ALA A 163 -5.31 -13.20 7.51
C ALA A 163 -5.14 -13.08 9.03
N LEU A 164 -6.22 -13.32 9.78
CA LEU A 164 -6.17 -13.32 11.24
C LEU A 164 -5.33 -14.48 11.79
N ALA A 165 -5.45 -15.65 11.19
CA ALA A 165 -4.65 -16.82 11.58
C ALA A 165 -3.16 -16.60 11.32
N LEU A 166 -2.79 -15.96 10.20
CA LEU A 166 -1.41 -15.57 9.90
C LEU A 166 -0.88 -14.59 10.96
N ALA A 167 -1.60 -13.50 11.22
CA ALA A 167 -1.17 -12.47 12.16
C ALA A 167 -1.04 -13.02 13.60
N LYS A 168 -2.04 -13.77 14.06
CA LYS A 168 -2.01 -14.43 15.39
C LYS A 168 -0.92 -15.48 15.49
N GLY A 169 -0.77 -16.33 14.46
CA GLY A 169 0.22 -17.40 14.47
C GLY A 169 1.65 -16.89 14.46
N ALA A 170 1.91 -15.74 13.83
CA ALA A 170 3.22 -15.09 13.84
C ALA A 170 3.58 -14.51 15.21
N ASP A 171 2.61 -14.13 16.02
CA ASP A 171 2.78 -13.51 17.35
C ASP A 171 3.82 -12.38 17.37
N ALA A 172 3.77 -11.52 16.33
CA ALA A 172 4.73 -10.44 16.12
C ALA A 172 4.04 -9.08 16.33
N LYS A 173 4.54 -8.27 17.27
CA LYS A 173 3.95 -6.95 17.58
C LYS A 173 4.04 -5.95 16.43
N ASN A 174 5.01 -6.14 15.52
CA ASN A 174 5.24 -5.32 14.34
C ASN A 174 4.71 -5.98 13.06
N GLY A 175 3.96 -7.09 13.17
CA GLY A 175 3.35 -7.81 12.05
C GLY A 175 1.82 -7.66 12.04
N GLY A 176 1.22 -7.59 10.85
CA GLY A 176 -0.24 -7.58 10.72
C GLY A 176 -0.69 -7.45 9.28
N ILE A 177 -1.91 -6.95 9.11
CA ILE A 177 -2.63 -6.96 7.84
C ILE A 177 -2.79 -5.53 7.32
N PHE A 178 -2.66 -5.40 6.01
CA PHE A 178 -2.95 -4.22 5.24
C PHE A 178 -4.26 -4.42 4.48
N PHE A 179 -5.18 -3.48 4.60
CA PHE A 179 -6.48 -3.55 3.96
C PHE A 179 -6.59 -2.49 2.86
N ASP A 180 -6.71 -2.94 1.63
CA ASP A 180 -7.04 -2.11 0.49
C ASP A 180 -8.52 -2.32 0.13
N LEU A 181 -9.27 -1.23 -0.04
CA LEU A 181 -10.71 -1.26 -0.30
C LEU A 181 -11.06 -2.02 -1.57
N TRP A 182 -10.25 -1.93 -2.65
CA TRP A 182 -10.50 -2.68 -3.88
C TRP A 182 -10.50 -4.19 -3.59
N HIS A 183 -9.50 -4.66 -2.84
CA HIS A 183 -9.41 -6.08 -2.47
C HIS A 183 -10.55 -6.51 -1.54
N VAL A 184 -10.92 -5.66 -0.59
CA VAL A 184 -12.06 -5.90 0.32
C VAL A 184 -13.36 -6.09 -0.47
N VAL A 185 -13.63 -5.21 -1.45
CA VAL A 185 -14.82 -5.31 -2.30
C VAL A 185 -14.76 -6.55 -3.19
N LYS A 186 -13.63 -6.82 -3.84
CA LYS A 186 -13.51 -7.98 -4.73
C LYS A 186 -13.57 -9.33 -4.01
N LEU A 187 -13.17 -9.37 -2.75
CA LEU A 187 -13.31 -10.55 -1.88
C LEU A 187 -14.69 -10.68 -1.23
N ASP A 188 -15.62 -9.74 -1.50
CA ASP A 188 -16.96 -9.72 -0.92
C ASP A 188 -16.94 -9.65 0.61
N ILE A 189 -15.98 -8.92 1.17
CA ILE A 189 -15.82 -8.80 2.61
C ILE A 189 -16.70 -7.64 3.11
N PRO A 190 -17.65 -7.91 4.03
CA PRO A 190 -18.43 -6.84 4.64
C PRO A 190 -17.53 -5.84 5.38
N TYR A 191 -17.78 -4.54 5.22
CA TYR A 191 -16.99 -3.50 5.90
C TYR A 191 -17.03 -3.63 7.44
N ASP A 192 -18.12 -4.13 8.00
CA ASP A 192 -18.22 -4.43 9.43
C ASP A 192 -17.24 -5.51 9.86
N SER A 193 -16.94 -6.47 9.01
CA SER A 193 -15.96 -7.52 9.28
C SER A 193 -14.53 -6.96 9.32
N VAL A 194 -14.20 -6.02 8.43
CA VAL A 194 -12.91 -5.28 8.48
C VAL A 194 -12.85 -4.39 9.72
N ALA A 195 -13.94 -3.69 10.05
CA ALA A 195 -14.04 -2.85 11.24
C ALA A 195 -13.89 -3.65 12.55
N SER A 196 -14.37 -4.90 12.57
CA SER A 196 -14.27 -5.82 13.72
C SER A 196 -12.95 -6.57 13.79
N PHE A 197 -12.08 -6.47 12.77
CA PHE A 197 -10.77 -7.11 12.81
C PHE A 197 -9.93 -6.55 13.95
N PRO A 198 -9.17 -7.36 14.73
CA PRO A 198 -8.46 -6.87 15.90
C PRO A 198 -7.53 -5.70 15.59
N ALA A 199 -7.63 -4.65 16.39
CA ALA A 199 -6.95 -3.37 16.13
C ALA A 199 -5.42 -3.50 16.11
N GLU A 200 -4.87 -4.39 16.95
CA GLU A 200 -3.44 -4.67 17.07
C GLU A 200 -2.82 -5.23 15.77
N TYR A 201 -3.62 -5.90 14.93
CA TYR A 201 -3.18 -6.46 13.66
C TYR A 201 -3.55 -5.58 12.45
N ARG A 202 -4.24 -4.47 12.62
CA ARG A 202 -4.53 -3.51 11.53
C ARG A 202 -3.34 -2.58 11.34
N ILE A 203 -2.51 -2.82 10.33
CA ILE A 203 -1.28 -2.03 10.10
C ILE A 203 -1.55 -0.86 9.18
N GLY A 204 -2.34 -1.05 8.14
CA GLY A 204 -2.61 -0.01 7.15
C GLY A 204 -4.00 -0.14 6.54
N MET A 205 -4.47 0.99 6.00
CA MET A 205 -5.74 1.12 5.28
C MET A 205 -5.49 1.90 4.00
N GLU A 206 -5.93 1.36 2.87
CA GLU A 206 -5.96 2.04 1.59
C GLU A 206 -7.39 2.18 1.08
N ILE A 207 -7.65 3.30 0.45
CA ILE A 207 -8.90 3.58 -0.23
C ILE A 207 -8.67 3.97 -1.69
N ASN A 208 -9.61 3.61 -2.49
CA ASN A 208 -9.71 3.87 -3.91
C ASN A 208 -11.18 3.69 -4.30
N ASP A 209 -11.46 3.66 -5.58
CA ASP A 209 -12.76 3.29 -6.11
C ASP A 209 -12.59 2.36 -7.32
N GLY A 210 -13.66 1.80 -7.82
CA GLY A 210 -13.62 0.87 -8.93
C GLY A 210 -14.99 0.34 -9.29
N PHE A 211 -15.02 -0.71 -10.09
CA PHE A 211 -16.25 -1.41 -10.44
C PHE A 211 -16.69 -2.33 -9.29
N SER A 212 -18.00 -2.40 -9.03
CA SER A 212 -18.57 -3.39 -8.11
C SER A 212 -18.24 -4.83 -8.56
N ARG A 213 -18.49 -5.81 -7.72
CA ARG A 213 -18.29 -7.21 -8.13
C ARG A 213 -19.15 -7.60 -9.32
N GLU A 214 -20.36 -7.08 -9.40
CA GLU A 214 -21.29 -7.34 -10.49
C GLU A 214 -20.75 -6.84 -11.84
N HIS A 215 -20.05 -5.70 -11.83
CA HIS A 215 -19.50 -5.07 -13.02
C HIS A 215 -17.98 -5.29 -13.18
N SER A 216 -17.41 -6.22 -12.40
CA SER A 216 -15.98 -6.55 -12.50
C SER A 216 -15.60 -7.01 -13.91
N MET A 217 -14.41 -6.61 -14.31
CA MET A 217 -13.79 -7.14 -15.52
C MET A 217 -13.49 -8.65 -15.36
N PRO A 218 -13.54 -9.43 -16.46
CA PRO A 218 -13.17 -10.85 -16.42
C PRO A 218 -11.74 -11.09 -15.91
N ASP A 219 -10.82 -10.18 -16.24
CA ASP A 219 -9.44 -10.19 -15.73
C ASP A 219 -9.29 -9.18 -14.58
N MET A 220 -9.29 -9.69 -13.36
CA MET A 220 -9.12 -8.88 -12.15
C MET A 220 -7.72 -8.26 -12.04
N VAL A 221 -6.68 -8.89 -12.63
CA VAL A 221 -5.32 -8.33 -12.62
C VAL A 221 -5.28 -7.11 -13.53
N GLU A 222 -5.84 -7.20 -14.72
CA GLU A 222 -6.00 -6.05 -15.62
C GLU A 222 -6.83 -4.94 -14.97
N GLU A 223 -7.93 -5.29 -14.29
CA GLU A 223 -8.78 -4.31 -13.62
C GLU A 223 -8.01 -3.57 -12.52
N THR A 224 -7.36 -4.31 -11.61
CA THR A 224 -6.65 -3.70 -10.48
C THR A 224 -5.43 -2.89 -10.90
N THR A 225 -4.74 -3.28 -11.96
CA THR A 225 -3.51 -2.60 -12.40
C THR A 225 -3.75 -1.46 -13.39
N GLY A 226 -4.97 -1.34 -13.94
CA GLY A 226 -5.24 -0.39 -15.02
C GLY A 226 -6.53 0.39 -14.96
N HIS A 227 -7.49 0.01 -14.11
CA HIS A 227 -8.86 0.53 -14.17
C HIS A 227 -9.46 0.94 -12.83
N ARG A 228 -8.66 1.02 -11.75
CA ARG A 228 -9.13 1.62 -10.49
C ARG A 228 -9.58 3.06 -10.74
N GLN A 229 -10.54 3.54 -9.96
CA GLN A 229 -11.11 4.87 -10.09
C GLN A 229 -10.69 5.76 -8.91
N LEU A 230 -10.77 7.07 -9.10
CA LEU A 230 -10.63 8.01 -7.99
C LEU A 230 -11.79 7.86 -7.02
N CYS A 231 -11.54 8.07 -5.74
CA CYS A 231 -12.57 7.96 -4.71
C CYS A 231 -13.80 8.81 -5.04
N GLY A 232 -14.98 8.19 -5.10
CA GLY A 232 -16.24 8.79 -5.49
C GLY A 232 -16.52 8.88 -7.00
N GLU A 233 -15.65 8.31 -7.84
CA GLU A 233 -15.85 8.25 -9.30
C GLU A 233 -16.19 6.84 -9.79
N GLY A 234 -16.21 5.84 -8.90
CA GLY A 234 -16.59 4.46 -9.16
C GLY A 234 -17.91 4.06 -8.49
N GLU A 235 -18.02 2.78 -8.16
CA GLU A 235 -19.23 2.16 -7.61
C GLU A 235 -19.08 1.70 -6.15
N PHE A 236 -17.93 1.97 -5.50
CA PHE A 236 -17.72 1.56 -4.10
C PHE A 236 -18.38 2.55 -3.13
N ASP A 237 -18.90 2.05 -2.02
CA ASP A 237 -19.29 2.90 -0.90
C ASP A 237 -18.07 3.29 -0.07
N VAL A 238 -17.22 4.15 -0.66
CA VAL A 238 -15.98 4.63 -0.02
C VAL A 238 -16.28 5.36 1.29
N LYS A 239 -17.32 6.20 1.31
CA LYS A 239 -17.74 6.93 2.53
C LYS A 239 -18.17 5.99 3.64
N GLY A 240 -18.95 4.96 3.30
CA GLY A 240 -19.37 3.93 4.25
C GLY A 240 -18.19 3.18 4.83
N PHE A 241 -17.23 2.77 4.01
CA PHE A 241 -15.99 2.13 4.47
C PHE A 241 -15.21 3.04 5.42
N VAL A 242 -14.91 4.27 5.01
CA VAL A 242 -14.19 5.25 5.84
C VAL A 242 -14.90 5.48 7.17
N SER A 243 -16.22 5.66 7.15
CA SER A 243 -17.03 5.89 8.34
C SER A 243 -16.93 4.73 9.34
N LYS A 244 -17.09 3.48 8.87
CA LYS A 244 -17.03 2.28 9.69
C LYS A 244 -15.65 2.06 10.31
N ILE A 245 -14.60 2.21 9.51
CA ILE A 245 -13.21 2.01 9.97
C ILE A 245 -12.80 3.09 10.99
N ARG A 246 -13.21 4.36 10.78
CA ARG A 246 -13.02 5.44 11.77
C ARG A 246 -13.78 5.17 13.07
N ALA A 247 -15.03 4.73 12.98
CA ALA A 247 -15.82 4.35 14.16
C ALA A 247 -15.20 3.17 14.94
N ALA A 248 -14.51 2.27 14.24
CA ALA A 248 -13.73 1.18 14.84
C ALA A 248 -12.35 1.61 15.39
N GLY A 249 -12.08 2.91 15.47
CA GLY A 249 -10.91 3.48 16.14
C GLY A 249 -9.64 3.55 15.29
N TRP A 250 -9.73 3.50 13.96
CA TRP A 250 -8.56 3.75 13.12
C TRP A 250 -8.11 5.21 13.22
N THR A 251 -6.85 5.41 13.57
CA THR A 251 -6.21 6.74 13.74
C THR A 251 -4.96 6.90 12.87
N GLY A 252 -4.58 5.87 12.11
CA GLY A 252 -3.45 5.92 11.21
C GLY A 252 -3.74 6.73 9.93
N PRO A 253 -2.73 6.98 9.10
CA PRO A 253 -2.94 7.59 7.79
C PRO A 253 -3.79 6.67 6.90
N TRP A 254 -4.43 7.29 5.91
CA TRP A 254 -5.17 6.60 4.85
C TRP A 254 -4.35 6.64 3.58
N GLY A 255 -3.95 5.47 3.10
CA GLY A 255 -3.36 5.32 1.78
C GLY A 255 -4.40 5.54 0.69
N ILE A 256 -3.97 6.07 -0.43
CA ILE A 256 -4.76 6.15 -1.65
C ILE A 256 -3.99 5.40 -2.73
N GLU A 257 -4.56 4.30 -3.24
CA GLU A 257 -3.91 3.52 -4.27
C GLU A 257 -4.78 3.41 -5.52
N VAL A 258 -4.46 4.20 -6.54
CA VAL A 258 -5.21 4.25 -7.80
C VAL A 258 -4.30 3.90 -8.98
N LEU A 259 -4.29 2.62 -9.37
CA LEU A 259 -3.65 2.18 -10.59
C LEU A 259 -4.62 2.37 -11.76
N ASN A 260 -4.35 3.37 -12.59
CA ASN A 260 -5.23 3.69 -13.73
C ASN A 260 -4.42 4.10 -14.96
N LYS A 261 -4.67 3.43 -16.10
CA LYS A 261 -3.94 3.65 -17.35
C LYS A 261 -4.03 5.07 -17.89
N LYS A 262 -5.14 5.77 -17.65
CA LYS A 262 -5.33 7.15 -18.09
C LYS A 262 -4.68 8.12 -17.13
N LEU A 263 -4.90 7.95 -15.81
CA LEU A 263 -4.35 8.85 -14.79
C LEU A 263 -2.83 8.87 -14.78
N ARG A 264 -2.16 7.73 -14.99
CA ARG A 264 -0.68 7.68 -15.06
C ARG A 264 -0.07 8.43 -16.25
N GLN A 265 -0.88 8.92 -17.19
CA GLN A 265 -0.45 9.77 -18.30
C GLN A 265 -0.73 11.26 -18.05
N GLU A 266 -1.43 11.59 -16.96
CA GLU A 266 -1.70 12.99 -16.61
C GLU A 266 -0.45 13.67 -16.05
N ASP A 267 -0.40 15.00 -16.21
CA ASP A 267 0.64 15.82 -15.57
C ASP A 267 0.48 15.78 -14.05
N ILE A 268 1.58 15.56 -13.32
CA ILE A 268 1.61 15.46 -11.86
C ILE A 268 1.01 16.70 -11.17
N HIS A 269 1.17 17.89 -11.79
CA HIS A 269 0.64 19.16 -11.25
C HIS A 269 -0.89 19.23 -11.27
N THR A 270 -1.54 18.45 -12.12
CA THR A 270 -2.99 18.32 -12.19
C THR A 270 -3.49 17.07 -11.47
N LEU A 271 -2.75 15.98 -11.56
CA LEU A 271 -3.12 14.70 -10.95
C LEU A 271 -3.14 14.77 -9.42
N ALA A 272 -2.07 15.25 -8.79
CA ALA A 272 -1.96 15.24 -7.34
C ALA A 272 -3.10 16.00 -6.63
N PRO A 273 -3.44 17.26 -7.01
CA PRO A 273 -4.57 17.97 -6.39
C PRO A 273 -5.94 17.35 -6.75
N LYS A 274 -6.08 16.69 -7.91
CA LYS A 274 -7.30 15.98 -8.30
C LYS A 274 -7.54 14.79 -7.38
N VAL A 275 -6.53 13.92 -7.20
CA VAL A 275 -6.58 12.77 -6.29
C VAL A 275 -6.89 13.20 -4.87
N TYR A 276 -6.16 14.20 -4.35
CA TYR A 276 -6.37 14.69 -2.99
C TYR A 276 -7.81 15.17 -2.78
N ARG A 277 -8.33 15.99 -3.70
CA ARG A 277 -9.68 16.59 -3.59
C ARG A 277 -10.78 15.53 -3.62
N THR A 278 -10.72 14.55 -4.52
CA THR A 278 -11.72 13.49 -4.62
C THR A 278 -11.70 12.59 -3.38
N THR A 279 -10.52 12.34 -2.85
CA THR A 279 -10.33 11.51 -1.65
C THR A 279 -10.80 12.22 -0.38
N ILE A 280 -10.36 13.45 -0.14
CA ILE A 280 -10.74 14.15 1.11
C ILE A 280 -12.24 14.39 1.22
N ALA A 281 -12.95 14.49 0.09
CA ALA A 281 -14.39 14.59 0.04
C ALA A 281 -15.12 13.36 0.63
N GLN A 282 -14.46 12.21 0.70
CA GLN A 282 -15.02 10.99 1.30
C GLN A 282 -15.02 11.03 2.84
N PHE A 283 -14.31 11.98 3.44
CA PHE A 283 -14.23 12.17 4.90
C PHE A 283 -15.19 13.25 5.41
N ALA A 284 -15.87 13.95 4.51
CA ALA A 284 -16.91 14.90 4.88
C ALA A 284 -18.15 14.15 5.41
N SER A 285 -18.63 14.63 6.56
CA SER A 285 -19.86 14.15 7.22
C SER A 285 -21.09 14.42 6.37
#